data_3eb22b7a11c3c641de04709144f4ee64
#
_entry.id   3eb22b7a11c3c641de04709144f4ee64
#
_cell.length_a   1.000
_cell.length_b   1.000
_cell.length_c   1.000
_cell.angle_alpha   90.00
_cell.angle_beta   90.00
_cell.angle_gamma   90.00
#
_symmetry.space_group_name_H-M   'P 1'
#
loop_
_entity.id
_entity.type
_entity.pdbx_description
1 polymer ?
#
loop_
_entity_poly.entity_id
_entity_poly.type
_entity_poly.pdbx_seq_one_letter_code
_entity_poly.pdbx_strand_id
1 'polypeptide(L)'
;MKLFCTQPFWYVKIEPSFFKQEETGMTKAGEREVVKAEHVGGGAGFIMKEALLEAQELGAHCRMFSKVTLPPNCELGHHEHHGETETYYILSGNGMYDDNGKAIPAEAGDVFYCKDGDGHGMKNTGTEDLIFIALILKM
;
A
#
# COMPACT_ATOMS: atom_id res chain seq x y z
N MET A 1 -11.77 65.30 16.52
CA MET A 1 -10.55 64.64 17.00
C MET A 1 -10.71 63.13 16.76
N LYS A 2 -10.13 62.60 15.69
CA LYS A 2 -10.23 61.20 15.36
C LYS A 2 -9.04 60.46 15.94
N LEU A 3 -9.30 59.61 16.92
CA LEU A 3 -8.31 58.67 17.48
C LEU A 3 -8.03 57.61 16.43
N PHE A 4 -6.86 57.68 15.82
CA PHE A 4 -6.32 56.58 15.04
C PHE A 4 -5.83 55.53 16.02
N CYS A 5 -6.53 54.39 16.10
CA CYS A 5 -6.04 53.21 16.80
C CYS A 5 -4.96 52.60 15.92
N THR A 6 -3.70 52.94 16.26
CA THR A 6 -2.54 52.25 15.69
C THR A 6 -2.48 50.85 16.29
N GLN A 7 -2.79 49.87 15.52
CA GLN A 7 -2.54 48.47 15.86
C GLN A 7 -1.04 48.29 16.10
N PRO A 8 -0.64 47.63 17.17
CA PRO A 8 0.77 47.42 17.42
C PRO A 8 1.37 46.52 16.36
N PHE A 9 2.52 46.90 15.86
CA PHE A 9 3.32 46.32 14.76
C PHE A 9 3.83 44.88 15.01
N TRP A 10 3.24 44.15 15.97
CA TRP A 10 3.73 42.83 16.44
C TRP A 10 2.82 41.68 16.15
N TYR A 11 1.71 41.90 15.44
CA TYR A 11 0.91 40.80 14.97
C TYR A 11 1.38 40.40 13.56
N VAL A 12 2.60 39.85 13.48
CA VAL A 12 2.92 39.00 12.35
C VAL A 12 2.04 37.77 12.54
N LYS A 13 0.93 37.74 11.81
CA LYS A 13 0.22 36.50 11.54
C LYS A 13 1.26 35.59 10.92
N ILE A 14 1.87 34.71 11.73
CA ILE A 14 2.59 33.58 11.23
C ILE A 14 1.49 32.74 10.61
N GLU A 15 1.17 33.00 9.34
CA GLU A 15 0.57 32.00 8.50
C GLU A 15 1.44 30.77 8.77
N PRO A 16 0.85 29.57 9.08
CA PRO A 16 1.64 28.37 9.12
C PRO A 16 2.39 28.41 7.80
N SER A 17 3.67 28.71 7.89
CA SER A 17 4.51 28.77 6.72
C SER A 17 4.25 27.44 6.07
N PHE A 18 3.72 27.51 4.87
CA PHE A 18 3.87 26.48 3.90
C PHE A 18 5.40 26.29 3.80
N PHE A 19 5.97 25.56 4.77
CA PHE A 19 7.18 24.83 4.53
C PHE A 19 6.74 23.89 3.41
N LYS A 20 6.99 24.30 2.19
CA LYS A 20 7.20 23.40 1.09
C LYS A 20 8.26 22.47 1.65
N GLN A 21 7.85 21.37 2.26
CA GLN A 21 8.73 20.26 2.52
C GLN A 21 9.34 20.03 1.15
N GLU A 22 10.63 20.26 1.01
CA GLU A 22 11.30 19.87 -0.20
C GLU A 22 10.87 18.43 -0.40
N GLU A 23 10.21 18.14 -1.53
CA GLU A 23 9.79 16.80 -1.86
C GLU A 23 11.06 16.00 -2.06
N THR A 24 11.57 15.44 -0.96
CA THR A 24 12.84 14.72 -0.95
C THR A 24 12.73 13.39 -1.69
N GLY A 25 11.54 12.98 -2.10
CA GLY A 25 11.29 11.68 -2.71
C GLY A 25 11.60 10.51 -1.76
N MET A 26 11.76 10.80 -0.45
CA MET A 26 12.16 9.81 0.54
C MET A 26 11.17 9.82 1.72
N THR A 27 10.74 8.62 2.11
CA THR A 27 10.01 8.37 3.36
C THR A 27 10.74 7.33 4.20
N LYS A 28 10.71 7.51 5.52
CA LYS A 28 11.28 6.54 6.45
C LYS A 28 10.23 5.56 6.95
N ALA A 29 10.68 4.48 7.56
CA ALA A 29 9.79 3.52 8.21
C ALA A 29 8.92 4.23 9.26
N GLY A 30 7.62 3.93 9.26
CA GLY A 30 6.66 4.52 10.19
C GLY A 30 6.10 5.89 9.79
N GLU A 31 6.58 6.49 8.71
CA GLU A 31 6.07 7.79 8.21
C GLU A 31 4.90 7.62 7.24
N ARG A 32 4.76 6.44 6.61
CA ARG A 32 3.69 6.17 5.66
C ARG A 32 2.44 5.68 6.37
N GLU A 33 1.28 6.08 5.87
CA GLU A 33 0.00 5.61 6.37
C GLU A 33 -0.17 4.11 6.12
N VAL A 34 -0.69 3.41 7.13
CA VAL A 34 -1.09 2.00 7.03
C VAL A 34 -2.60 1.92 7.06
N VAL A 35 -3.19 1.42 5.99
CA VAL A 35 -4.64 1.27 5.85
C VAL A 35 -5.04 -0.16 6.10
N LYS A 36 -6.01 -0.36 7.01
CA LYS A 36 -6.67 -1.65 7.23
C LYS A 36 -7.84 -1.79 6.26
N ALA A 37 -7.90 -2.92 5.55
CA ALA A 37 -9.03 -3.25 4.68
C ALA A 37 -9.55 -4.65 5.00
N GLU A 38 -10.85 -4.75 5.28
CA GLU A 38 -11.50 -6.01 5.66
C GLU A 38 -12.09 -6.73 4.44
N HIS A 39 -12.02 -8.06 4.47
CA HIS A 39 -12.62 -8.95 3.47
C HIS A 39 -12.29 -8.61 2.01
N VAL A 40 -11.06 -8.20 1.74
CA VAL A 40 -10.62 -7.86 0.39
C VAL A 40 -10.71 -9.08 -0.53
N GLY A 41 -11.37 -8.93 -1.68
CA GLY A 41 -11.65 -10.04 -2.58
C GLY A 41 -12.53 -11.15 -1.98
N GLY A 42 -13.29 -10.86 -0.92
CA GLY A 42 -14.07 -11.85 -0.18
C GLY A 42 -13.25 -12.74 0.75
N GLY A 43 -11.99 -12.43 0.97
CA GLY A 43 -11.09 -13.19 1.85
C GLY A 43 -11.44 -13.06 3.33
N ALA A 44 -10.92 -13.98 4.13
CA ALA A 44 -11.12 -13.99 5.59
C ALA A 44 -10.28 -12.88 6.25
N GLY A 45 -10.83 -12.26 7.30
CA GLY A 45 -10.15 -11.27 8.13
C GLY A 45 -9.86 -9.97 7.38
N PHE A 46 -8.63 -9.50 7.46
CA PHE A 46 -8.22 -8.22 6.92
C PHE A 46 -6.77 -8.22 6.42
N ILE A 47 -6.45 -7.22 5.63
CA ILE A 47 -5.09 -6.89 5.23
C ILE A 47 -4.68 -5.53 5.79
N MET A 48 -3.40 -5.34 6.02
CA MET A 48 -2.79 -4.03 6.26
C MET A 48 -2.01 -3.64 5.01
N LYS A 49 -2.30 -2.47 4.46
CA LYS A 49 -1.64 -1.98 3.25
C LYS A 49 -0.94 -0.66 3.53
N GLU A 50 0.33 -0.58 3.17
CA GLU A 50 1.18 0.60 3.27
C GLU A 50 1.66 0.97 1.88
N ALA A 51 1.17 2.09 1.34
CA ALA A 51 1.65 2.59 0.05
C ALA A 51 3.13 2.98 0.16
N LEU A 52 3.98 2.42 -0.68
CA LEU A 52 5.41 2.76 -0.75
C LEU A 52 5.63 3.99 -1.64
N LEU A 53 4.77 4.16 -2.64
CA LEU A 53 4.63 5.36 -3.44
C LEU A 53 3.15 5.77 -3.45
N GLU A 54 2.91 7.06 -3.33
CA GLU A 54 1.58 7.64 -3.42
C GLU A 54 1.12 7.80 -4.87
N ALA A 55 -0.17 8.02 -5.08
CA ALA A 55 -0.78 8.05 -6.41
C ALA A 55 -0.09 9.04 -7.38
N GLN A 56 0.35 10.20 -6.90
CA GLN A 56 1.06 11.19 -7.71
C GLN A 56 2.47 10.77 -8.11
N GLU A 57 3.06 9.81 -7.40
CA GLU A 57 4.43 9.31 -7.64
C GLU A 57 4.45 8.09 -8.57
N LEU A 58 3.33 7.37 -8.67
CA LEU A 58 3.22 6.13 -9.45
C LEU A 58 3.28 6.37 -10.96
N GLY A 59 2.93 7.59 -11.42
CA GLY A 59 2.90 7.93 -12.85
C GLY A 59 1.78 7.21 -13.62
N ALA A 60 1.94 7.15 -14.95
CA ALA A 60 0.89 6.66 -15.85
C ALA A 60 0.81 5.12 -15.92
N HIS A 61 1.89 4.43 -15.66
CA HIS A 61 2.04 2.99 -15.91
C HIS A 61 1.97 2.11 -14.66
N CYS A 62 2.03 2.68 -13.48
CA CYS A 62 1.93 1.97 -12.23
C CYS A 62 0.64 2.36 -11.49
N ARG A 63 -0.15 1.38 -11.06
CA ARG A 63 -1.37 1.63 -10.29
C ARG A 63 -1.15 1.49 -8.79
N MET A 64 -0.24 0.62 -8.38
CA MET A 64 0.02 0.35 -6.97
C MET A 64 1.46 -0.15 -6.78
N PHE A 65 2.10 0.37 -5.75
CA PHE A 65 3.35 -0.15 -5.22
C PHE A 65 3.27 -0.07 -3.69
N SER A 66 3.00 -1.20 -3.06
CA SER A 66 2.64 -1.26 -1.64
C SER A 66 3.29 -2.43 -0.93
N LYS A 67 3.51 -2.27 0.37
CA LYS A 67 3.75 -3.38 1.29
C LYS A 67 2.40 -3.84 1.83
N VAL A 68 2.15 -5.14 1.75
CA VAL A 68 0.93 -5.80 2.26
C VAL A 68 1.30 -6.73 3.39
N THR A 69 0.55 -6.66 4.48
CA THR A 69 0.68 -7.57 5.63
C THR A 69 -0.63 -8.30 5.83
N LEU A 70 -0.56 -9.61 5.85
CA LEU A 70 -1.66 -10.51 6.22
C LEU A 70 -1.36 -11.11 7.59
N PRO A 71 -2.10 -10.76 8.65
CA PRO A 71 -2.00 -11.47 9.93
C PRO A 71 -2.36 -12.96 9.79
N PRO A 72 -2.02 -13.81 10.76
CA PRO A 72 -2.41 -15.22 10.75
C PRO A 72 -3.92 -15.40 10.52
N ASN A 73 -4.29 -16.38 9.71
CA ASN A 73 -5.67 -16.70 9.30
C ASN A 73 -6.38 -15.64 8.43
N CYS A 74 -5.69 -14.59 8.03
CA CYS A 74 -6.20 -13.60 7.10
C CYS A 74 -5.89 -13.97 5.65
N GLU A 75 -6.73 -13.47 4.74
CA GLU A 75 -6.68 -13.81 3.33
C GLU A 75 -7.00 -12.58 2.47
N LEU A 76 -6.19 -12.36 1.45
CA LEU A 76 -6.54 -11.57 0.29
C LEU A 76 -7.19 -12.54 -0.70
N GLY A 77 -8.52 -12.44 -0.85
CA GLY A 77 -9.31 -13.40 -1.61
C GLY A 77 -9.03 -13.36 -3.11
N HIS A 78 -9.54 -14.37 -3.80
CA HIS A 78 -9.39 -14.46 -5.26
C HIS A 78 -9.98 -13.23 -5.97
N HIS A 79 -9.18 -12.62 -6.83
CA HIS A 79 -9.57 -11.49 -7.66
C HIS A 79 -8.84 -11.55 -9.00
N GLU A 80 -9.43 -10.95 -10.01
CA GLU A 80 -8.89 -10.94 -11.37
C GLU A 80 -8.30 -9.57 -11.72
N HIS A 81 -7.32 -9.57 -12.62
CA HIS A 81 -6.73 -8.38 -13.19
C HIS A 81 -7.03 -8.28 -14.68
N HIS A 82 -7.54 -7.12 -15.12
CA HIS A 82 -7.87 -6.82 -16.51
C HIS A 82 -7.26 -5.48 -16.91
N GLY A 83 -6.42 -5.49 -17.95
CA GLY A 83 -5.63 -4.32 -18.37
C GLY A 83 -4.46 -3.99 -17.48
N GLU A 84 -4.05 -4.94 -16.66
CA GLU A 84 -2.95 -4.79 -15.70
C GLU A 84 -2.39 -6.15 -15.28
N THR A 85 -1.20 -6.12 -14.70
CA THR A 85 -0.52 -7.28 -14.09
C THR A 85 -0.22 -6.98 -12.64
N GLU A 86 -0.13 -8.01 -11.79
CA GLU A 86 0.30 -7.85 -10.40
C GLU A 86 1.42 -8.81 -10.06
N THR A 87 2.41 -8.31 -9.34
CA THR A 87 3.54 -9.10 -8.85
C THR A 87 3.61 -9.02 -7.34
N TYR A 88 3.74 -10.18 -6.67
CA TYR A 88 4.08 -10.27 -5.25
C TYR A 88 5.51 -10.70 -5.08
N TYR A 89 6.24 -10.04 -4.20
CA TYR A 89 7.54 -10.47 -3.70
C TYR A 89 7.45 -10.70 -2.19
N ILE A 90 7.60 -11.95 -1.76
CA ILE A 90 7.43 -12.33 -0.37
C ILE A 90 8.66 -11.94 0.45
N LEU A 91 8.45 -11.11 1.47
CA LEU A 91 9.51 -10.65 2.38
C LEU A 91 9.67 -11.58 3.56
N SER A 92 8.56 -12.02 4.17
CA SER A 92 8.59 -12.87 5.36
C SER A 92 7.26 -13.60 5.57
N GLY A 93 7.29 -14.65 6.35
CA GLY A 93 6.11 -15.46 6.65
C GLY A 93 5.90 -16.59 5.66
N ASN A 94 4.81 -17.32 5.84
CA ASN A 94 4.41 -18.46 5.02
C ASN A 94 2.94 -18.34 4.64
N GLY A 95 2.63 -18.67 3.41
CA GLY A 95 1.28 -18.61 2.90
C GLY A 95 0.98 -19.64 1.84
N MET A 96 -0.22 -19.50 1.30
CA MET A 96 -0.70 -20.24 0.14
C MET A 96 -1.16 -19.25 -0.91
N TYR A 97 -0.47 -19.23 -2.03
CA TYR A 97 -0.84 -18.43 -3.21
C TYR A 97 -1.86 -19.18 -4.04
N ASP A 98 -2.91 -18.50 -4.45
CA ASP A 98 -3.89 -19.01 -5.41
C ASP A 98 -3.49 -18.52 -6.81
N ASP A 99 -3.08 -19.44 -7.68
CA ASP A 99 -2.77 -19.18 -9.08
C ASP A 99 -3.88 -19.73 -9.97
N ASN A 100 -4.84 -18.87 -10.33
CA ASN A 100 -6.00 -19.28 -11.14
C ASN A 100 -6.74 -20.53 -10.59
N GLY A 101 -6.89 -20.62 -9.27
CA GLY A 101 -7.50 -21.76 -8.59
C GLY A 101 -6.54 -22.87 -8.15
N LYS A 102 -5.25 -22.77 -8.51
CA LYS A 102 -4.23 -23.73 -8.08
C LYS A 102 -3.48 -23.18 -6.85
N ALA A 103 -3.48 -23.95 -5.77
CA ALA A 103 -2.78 -23.59 -4.54
C ALA A 103 -1.28 -23.87 -4.66
N ILE A 104 -0.45 -22.86 -4.38
CA ILE A 104 1.01 -22.93 -4.41
C ILE A 104 1.55 -22.42 -3.07
N PRO A 105 2.37 -23.21 -2.32
CA PRO A 105 3.01 -22.71 -1.12
C PRO A 105 3.89 -21.48 -1.41
N ALA A 106 3.84 -20.49 -0.50
CA ALA A 106 4.60 -19.25 -0.58
C ALA A 106 5.50 -19.10 0.64
N GLU A 107 6.75 -18.71 0.41
CA GLU A 107 7.73 -18.41 1.45
C GLU A 107 8.61 -17.21 1.07
N ALA A 108 9.38 -16.72 2.03
CA ALA A 108 10.26 -15.56 1.82
C ALA A 108 11.22 -15.78 0.63
N GLY A 109 11.31 -14.78 -0.24
CA GLY A 109 12.12 -14.80 -1.46
C GLY A 109 11.36 -15.23 -2.72
N ASP A 110 10.16 -15.79 -2.59
CA ASP A 110 9.34 -16.17 -3.75
C ASP A 110 8.75 -14.94 -4.46
N VAL A 111 8.61 -15.08 -5.78
CA VAL A 111 7.92 -14.11 -6.64
C VAL A 111 6.75 -14.79 -7.31
N PHE A 112 5.56 -14.17 -7.20
CA PHE A 112 4.35 -14.60 -7.88
C PHE A 112 3.90 -13.52 -8.85
N TYR A 113 3.60 -13.92 -10.07
CA TYR A 113 3.20 -13.02 -11.14
C TYR A 113 1.82 -13.40 -11.69
N CYS A 114 0.86 -12.50 -11.52
CA CYS A 114 -0.47 -12.60 -12.08
C CYS A 114 -0.54 -11.80 -13.39
N LYS A 115 -0.74 -12.49 -14.49
CA LYS A 115 -0.83 -11.87 -15.82
C LYS A 115 -2.15 -11.11 -15.99
N ASP A 116 -2.17 -10.23 -16.97
CA ASP A 116 -3.42 -9.64 -17.46
C ASP A 116 -4.41 -10.73 -17.86
N GLY A 117 -5.63 -10.64 -17.32
CA GLY A 117 -6.71 -11.62 -17.52
C GLY A 117 -6.73 -12.79 -16.53
N ASP A 118 -5.68 -12.98 -15.74
CA ASP A 118 -5.62 -14.05 -14.73
C ASP A 118 -6.20 -13.58 -13.39
N GLY A 119 -6.47 -14.55 -12.51
CA GLY A 119 -6.92 -14.34 -11.15
C GLY A 119 -6.00 -14.98 -10.13
N HIS A 120 -5.90 -14.36 -8.97
CA HIS A 120 -5.08 -14.84 -7.87
C HIS A 120 -5.59 -14.42 -6.49
N GLY A 121 -4.96 -14.97 -5.46
CA GLY A 121 -5.17 -14.61 -4.06
C GLY A 121 -3.99 -15.05 -3.21
N MET A 122 -4.01 -14.68 -1.93
CA MET A 122 -2.98 -15.06 -0.97
C MET A 122 -3.59 -15.28 0.41
N LYS A 123 -3.28 -16.40 1.03
CA LYS A 123 -3.71 -16.73 2.38
C LYS A 123 -2.49 -16.91 3.29
N ASN A 124 -2.54 -16.30 4.47
CA ASN A 124 -1.55 -16.59 5.51
C ASN A 124 -1.88 -17.95 6.17
N THR A 125 -1.01 -18.92 6.00
CA THR A 125 -1.12 -20.27 6.58
C THR A 125 -0.13 -20.50 7.72
N GLY A 126 0.70 -19.51 8.03
CA GLY A 126 1.67 -19.55 9.11
C GLY A 126 1.14 -19.01 10.43
N THR A 127 2.03 -18.89 11.40
CA THR A 127 1.75 -18.37 12.75
C THR A 127 2.21 -16.93 12.95
N GLU A 128 2.98 -16.41 12.00
CA GLU A 128 3.49 -15.04 11.96
C GLU A 128 2.82 -14.27 10.82
N ASP A 129 3.00 -12.94 10.78
CA ASP A 129 2.54 -12.12 9.68
C ASP A 129 3.18 -12.57 8.35
N LEU A 130 2.38 -12.67 7.32
CA LEU A 130 2.84 -12.83 5.94
C LEU A 130 2.96 -11.43 5.33
N ILE A 131 4.18 -11.05 4.94
CA ILE A 131 4.49 -9.71 4.44
C ILE A 131 5.06 -9.83 3.03
N PHE A 132 4.50 -9.07 2.11
CA PHE A 132 4.97 -9.03 0.72
C PHE A 132 4.84 -7.64 0.11
N ILE A 133 5.64 -7.41 -0.92
CA ILE A 133 5.49 -6.25 -1.79
C ILE A 133 4.53 -6.61 -2.90
N ALA A 134 3.59 -5.73 -3.19
CA ALA A 134 2.64 -5.84 -4.29
C ALA A 134 2.85 -4.68 -5.27
N LEU A 135 3.05 -5.03 -6.54
CA LEU A 135 3.25 -4.09 -7.65
C LEU A 135 2.22 -4.35 -8.73
N ILE A 136 1.40 -3.33 -9.07
CA ILE A 136 0.45 -3.40 -10.18
C ILE A 136 0.91 -2.47 -11.29
N LEU A 137 1.15 -3.04 -12.47
CA LEU A 137 1.50 -2.32 -13.69
C LEU A 137 0.34 -2.33 -14.67
N LYS A 138 0.03 -1.16 -15.24
CA LYS A 138 -0.96 -1.03 -16.33
C LYS A 138 -0.35 -1.49 -17.64
N MET A 139 -1.15 -2.22 -18.42
CA MET A 139 -0.79 -2.72 -19.75
C MET A 139 -1.29 -1.79 -20.85
#